data_69eefa199f01e1ba0429347d71faf6f5
#
_entry.id   69eefa199f01e1ba0429347d71faf6f5
#
_cell.length_a   1.000
_cell.length_b   1.000
_cell.length_c   1.000
_cell.angle_alpha   90.00
_cell.angle_beta   90.00
_cell.angle_gamma   90.00
#
_symmetry.space_group_name_H-M   'P 1'
#
loop_
_entity.id
_entity.type
_entity.pdbx_description
1 polymer ?
#
loop_
_entity_poly.entity_id
_entity_poly.type
_entity_poly.pdbx_seq_one_letter_code
_entity_poly.pdbx_strand_id
1 'polypeptide(L)'
;MKLKNLLVVALAAISVAAGAQSLSPSTKWHWDKGTIVVETPQRPAGQQHVLGLTAPKMETVRVAFVGLGMRGPGAVMRFCHIPGVEIVALCDYEAERAEKCQGYLRKAGLKPADIYSGAKGYEELC
;
A
#
# COMPACT_ATOMS: atom_id res chain seq x y z
N MET A 1 22.17 -43.87 -47.91
CA MET A 1 21.28 -42.68 -47.80
C MET A 1 20.95 -42.48 -46.32
N LYS A 2 21.44 -41.41 -45.72
CA LYS A 2 21.28 -41.13 -44.28
C LYS A 2 20.10 -40.18 -44.09
N LEU A 3 19.05 -40.66 -43.48
CA LEU A 3 17.87 -39.87 -43.13
C LEU A 3 18.22 -39.06 -41.87
N LYS A 4 18.29 -37.74 -41.99
CA LYS A 4 18.54 -36.84 -40.88
C LYS A 4 17.24 -36.60 -40.13
N ASN A 5 17.23 -37.01 -38.87
CA ASN A 5 16.12 -36.75 -37.97
C ASN A 5 16.04 -35.26 -37.69
N LEU A 6 14.99 -34.62 -38.14
CA LEU A 6 14.65 -33.24 -37.82
C LEU A 6 13.88 -33.25 -36.49
N LEU A 7 14.58 -32.93 -35.42
CA LEU A 7 13.96 -32.77 -34.11
C LEU A 7 13.30 -31.40 -34.06
N VAL A 8 11.99 -31.35 -34.26
CA VAL A 8 11.19 -30.14 -34.04
C VAL A 8 10.94 -30.00 -32.56
N VAL A 9 11.70 -29.13 -31.91
CA VAL A 9 11.42 -28.72 -30.53
C VAL A 9 10.31 -27.67 -30.59
N ALA A 10 9.10 -28.08 -30.29
CA ALA A 10 7.99 -27.15 -30.10
C ALA A 10 8.20 -26.45 -28.76
N LEU A 11 8.69 -25.21 -28.80
CA LEU A 11 8.72 -24.33 -27.66
C LEU A 11 7.27 -23.87 -27.40
N ALA A 12 6.60 -24.51 -26.46
CA ALA A 12 5.33 -24.01 -25.94
C ALA A 12 5.60 -22.75 -25.12
N ALA A 13 5.41 -21.60 -25.73
CA ALA A 13 5.38 -20.34 -25.02
C ALA A 13 4.12 -20.31 -24.13
N ILE A 14 4.30 -20.60 -22.84
CA ILE A 14 3.27 -20.36 -21.84
C ILE A 14 3.25 -18.85 -21.64
N SER A 15 2.42 -18.16 -22.38
CA SER A 15 2.05 -16.78 -22.10
C SER A 15 1.20 -16.79 -20.81
N VAL A 16 1.84 -16.56 -19.68
CA VAL A 16 1.14 -16.15 -18.47
C VAL A 16 0.55 -14.78 -18.78
N ALA A 17 -0.70 -14.77 -19.21
CA ALA A 17 -1.49 -13.56 -19.24
C ALA A 17 -1.65 -13.14 -17.76
N ALA A 18 -0.75 -12.27 -17.28
CA ALA A 18 -0.98 -11.50 -16.08
C ALA A 18 -2.21 -10.62 -16.40
N GLY A 19 -3.37 -11.15 -16.09
CA GLY A 19 -4.60 -10.37 -16.14
C GLY A 19 -4.41 -9.21 -15.20
N ALA A 20 -4.15 -8.02 -15.75
CA ALA A 20 -4.34 -6.78 -15.05
C ALA A 20 -5.79 -6.77 -14.61
N GLN A 21 -6.04 -7.16 -13.36
CA GLN A 21 -7.35 -6.99 -12.75
C GLN A 21 -7.60 -5.49 -12.74
N SER A 22 -8.49 -5.06 -13.61
CA SER A 22 -9.03 -3.72 -13.61
C SER A 22 -9.55 -3.43 -12.20
N LEU A 23 -8.85 -2.62 -11.44
CA LEU A 23 -9.16 -2.24 -10.06
C LEU A 23 -10.30 -1.23 -9.98
N SER A 24 -11.17 -1.19 -10.97
CA SER A 24 -12.39 -0.39 -10.89
C SER A 24 -13.54 -1.14 -11.53
N PRO A 25 -14.37 -1.85 -10.79
CA PRO A 25 -15.75 -1.92 -11.20
C PRO A 25 -16.21 -0.46 -11.26
N SER A 26 -16.58 0.01 -12.46
CA SER A 26 -17.20 1.32 -12.60
C SER A 26 -18.38 1.35 -11.65
N THR A 27 -18.24 2.04 -10.53
CA THR A 27 -19.27 2.15 -9.52
C THR A 27 -20.46 2.83 -10.21
N LYS A 28 -21.49 2.07 -10.51
CA LYS A 28 -22.70 2.61 -11.14
C LYS A 28 -23.42 3.43 -10.10
N TRP A 29 -23.79 4.60 -10.45
CA TRP A 29 -24.58 5.50 -9.61
C TRP A 29 -25.73 6.09 -10.41
N HIS A 30 -26.81 6.45 -9.74
CA HIS A 30 -27.94 7.14 -10.33
C HIS A 30 -28.60 8.07 -9.31
N TRP A 31 -29.39 8.99 -9.81
CA TRP A 31 -30.21 9.86 -8.97
C TRP A 31 -31.56 9.17 -8.68
N ASP A 32 -31.91 9.09 -7.41
CA ASP A 32 -33.24 8.71 -6.97
C ASP A 32 -33.77 9.77 -6.00
N LYS A 33 -34.87 10.44 -6.38
CA LYS A 33 -35.58 11.44 -5.55
C LYS A 33 -34.68 12.48 -4.88
N GLY A 34 -33.66 12.97 -5.62
CA GLY A 34 -32.73 13.97 -5.11
C GLY A 34 -31.56 13.41 -4.28
N THR A 35 -31.42 12.10 -4.21
CA THR A 35 -30.31 11.42 -3.54
C THR A 35 -29.46 10.66 -4.56
N ILE A 36 -28.14 10.69 -4.38
CA ILE A 36 -27.23 9.86 -5.18
C ILE A 36 -27.24 8.46 -4.59
N VAL A 37 -27.70 7.49 -5.38
CA VAL A 37 -27.65 6.08 -5.03
C VAL A 37 -26.47 5.45 -5.73
N VAL A 38 -25.61 4.78 -4.97
CA VAL A 38 -24.44 4.08 -5.47
C VAL A 38 -24.68 2.58 -5.38
N GLU A 39 -24.60 1.89 -6.53
CA GLU A 39 -24.68 0.44 -6.55
C GLU A 39 -23.42 -0.15 -5.92
N THR A 40 -23.52 -0.60 -4.69
CA THR A 40 -22.41 -1.28 -4.02
C THR A 40 -22.29 -2.70 -4.56
N PRO A 41 -21.14 -3.11 -5.13
CA PRO A 41 -20.96 -4.48 -5.58
C PRO A 41 -21.13 -5.44 -4.39
N GLN A 42 -21.74 -6.58 -4.66
CA GLN A 42 -21.86 -7.61 -3.64
C GLN A 42 -20.46 -8.09 -3.23
N ARG A 43 -20.27 -8.23 -1.93
CA ARG A 43 -19.00 -8.74 -1.41
C ARG A 43 -18.79 -10.19 -1.85
N PRO A 44 -17.58 -10.58 -2.22
CA PRO A 44 -17.26 -11.98 -2.47
C PRO A 44 -17.65 -12.87 -1.28
N ALA A 45 -18.10 -14.07 -1.58
CA ALA A 45 -18.39 -15.06 -0.53
C ALA A 45 -17.13 -15.31 0.33
N GLY A 46 -17.29 -15.25 1.65
CA GLY A 46 -16.19 -15.41 2.58
C GLY A 46 -15.43 -14.13 2.96
N GLN A 47 -15.75 -13.00 2.35
CA GLN A 47 -15.19 -11.71 2.79
C GLN A 47 -15.79 -11.31 4.14
N GLN A 48 -14.92 -11.24 5.15
CA GLN A 48 -15.33 -10.80 6.48
C GLN A 48 -15.51 -9.30 6.57
N HIS A 49 -16.43 -8.88 7.41
CA HIS A 49 -16.62 -7.48 7.75
C HIS A 49 -15.58 -7.06 8.77
N VAL A 50 -14.93 -5.91 8.55
CA VAL A 50 -13.87 -5.41 9.45
C VAL A 50 -14.39 -4.77 10.74
N LEU A 51 -15.70 -4.49 10.84
CA LEU A 51 -16.32 -4.03 12.09
C LEU A 51 -16.20 -5.12 13.15
N GLY A 52 -15.61 -4.77 14.27
CA GLY A 52 -15.37 -5.73 15.35
C GLY A 52 -14.05 -6.51 15.22
N LEU A 53 -13.26 -6.27 14.18
CA LEU A 53 -11.90 -6.78 14.12
C LEU A 53 -11.09 -6.10 15.23
N THR A 54 -10.58 -6.91 16.16
CA THR A 54 -9.76 -6.44 17.27
C THR A 54 -8.39 -7.10 17.21
N ALA A 55 -7.37 -6.37 17.63
CA ALA A 55 -6.04 -6.92 17.83
C ALA A 55 -5.79 -7.09 19.35
N PRO A 56 -4.95 -8.04 19.76
CA PRO A 56 -4.48 -8.10 21.13
C PRO A 56 -3.81 -6.77 21.55
N LYS A 57 -3.87 -6.45 22.84
CA LYS A 57 -3.15 -5.26 23.35
C LYS A 57 -1.66 -5.42 23.05
N MET A 58 -1.09 -4.44 22.36
CA MET A 58 0.34 -4.35 22.06
C MET A 58 0.98 -3.29 22.97
N GLU A 59 2.18 -3.57 23.47
CA GLU A 59 2.96 -2.60 24.24
C GLU A 59 3.51 -1.49 23.34
N THR A 60 3.89 -1.86 22.12
CA THR A 60 4.39 -0.92 21.11
C THR A 60 3.69 -1.16 19.77
N VAL A 61 3.16 -0.09 19.21
CA VAL A 61 2.56 -0.08 17.87
C VAL A 61 3.58 0.49 16.90
N ARG A 62 4.02 -0.34 15.95
CA ARG A 62 4.93 0.09 14.89
C ARG A 62 4.12 0.76 13.77
N VAL A 63 4.51 1.98 13.40
CA VAL A 63 3.79 2.81 12.44
C VAL A 63 4.70 3.20 11.29
N ALA A 64 4.21 3.03 10.07
CA ALA A 64 4.82 3.57 8.86
C ALA A 64 3.93 4.68 8.29
N PHE A 65 4.52 5.72 7.74
CA PHE A 65 3.82 6.81 7.07
C PHE A 65 4.07 6.76 5.57
N VAL A 66 2.99 6.71 4.79
CA VAL A 66 3.03 6.80 3.33
C VAL A 66 2.29 8.06 2.89
N GLY A 67 2.99 8.91 2.12
CA GLY A 67 2.46 10.21 1.71
C GLY A 67 2.75 11.32 2.70
N LEU A 68 3.89 11.98 2.52
CA LEU A 68 4.43 13.03 3.39
C LEU A 68 4.30 14.42 2.76
N GLY A 69 3.23 14.62 1.99
CA GLY A 69 2.89 15.90 1.40
C GLY A 69 2.38 16.91 2.44
N MET A 70 1.30 17.62 2.13
CA MET A 70 0.82 18.74 2.95
C MET A 70 0.45 18.34 4.40
N ARG A 71 -0.19 17.20 4.61
CA ARG A 71 -0.68 16.75 5.94
C ARG A 71 0.25 15.78 6.65
N GLY A 72 1.04 15.02 5.90
CA GLY A 72 1.92 13.97 6.42
C GLY A 72 2.88 14.47 7.50
N PRO A 73 3.63 15.57 7.28
CA PRO A 73 4.58 16.09 8.27
C PRO A 73 3.95 16.41 9.62
N GLY A 74 2.75 17.01 9.61
CA GLY A 74 2.01 17.30 10.84
C GLY A 74 1.53 16.03 11.58
N ALA A 75 1.23 14.96 10.84
CA ALA A 75 0.92 13.67 11.44
C ALA A 75 2.17 13.06 12.10
N VAL A 76 3.28 12.98 11.38
CA VAL A 76 4.57 12.48 11.92
C VAL A 76 4.95 13.22 13.21
N MET A 77 4.88 14.56 13.20
CA MET A 77 5.16 15.35 14.41
C MET A 77 4.32 14.93 15.61
N ARG A 78 3.01 14.78 15.43
CA ARG A 78 2.12 14.36 16.52
C ARG A 78 2.44 12.97 17.02
N PHE A 79 2.73 12.03 16.12
CA PHE A 79 3.03 10.67 16.48
C PHE A 79 4.36 10.50 17.22
N CYS A 80 5.31 11.42 17.03
CA CYS A 80 6.54 11.46 17.84
C CYS A 80 6.29 11.62 19.35
N HIS A 81 5.10 12.06 19.76
CA HIS A 81 4.76 12.33 21.16
C HIS A 81 3.72 11.36 21.73
N ILE A 82 3.35 10.31 21.00
CA ILE A 82 2.38 9.30 21.46
C ILE A 82 3.13 8.17 22.16
N PRO A 83 2.91 7.94 23.46
CA PRO A 83 3.51 6.81 24.16
C PRO A 83 3.10 5.47 23.55
N GLY A 84 4.04 4.53 23.45
CA GLY A 84 3.79 3.21 22.88
C GLY A 84 3.71 3.17 21.34
N VAL A 85 4.09 4.26 20.67
CA VAL A 85 4.23 4.29 19.20
C VAL A 85 5.69 4.36 18.81
N GLU A 86 6.08 3.52 17.87
CA GLU A 86 7.38 3.56 17.20
C GLU A 86 7.19 3.84 15.72
N ILE A 87 7.75 4.95 15.23
CA ILE A 87 7.75 5.27 13.81
C ILE A 87 8.91 4.52 13.17
N VAL A 88 8.61 3.50 12.36
CA VAL A 88 9.61 2.61 11.79
C VAL A 88 9.94 2.93 10.34
N ALA A 89 9.03 3.57 9.60
CA ALA A 89 9.25 3.90 8.20
C ALA A 89 8.56 5.19 7.76
N LEU A 90 9.18 5.88 6.82
CA LEU A 90 8.71 7.10 6.18
C LEU A 90 8.80 6.92 4.67
N CYS A 91 7.70 7.09 3.95
CA CYS A 91 7.63 6.92 2.51
C CYS A 91 6.92 8.10 1.84
N ASP A 92 7.54 8.63 0.80
CA ASP A 92 6.90 9.57 -0.14
C ASP A 92 7.48 9.35 -1.53
N TYR A 93 6.75 9.76 -2.56
CA TYR A 93 7.31 9.75 -3.92
C TYR A 93 8.59 10.59 -3.99
N GLU A 94 8.60 11.72 -3.31
CA GLU A 94 9.74 12.64 -3.19
C GLU A 94 10.55 12.31 -1.93
N ALA A 95 11.78 11.82 -2.09
CA ALA A 95 12.66 11.42 -0.98
C ALA A 95 12.88 12.56 0.04
N GLU A 96 13.01 13.80 -0.43
CA GLU A 96 13.21 14.98 0.42
C GLU A 96 12.12 15.15 1.48
N ARG A 97 10.87 14.76 1.17
CA ARG A 97 9.76 14.84 2.12
C ARG A 97 9.92 13.86 3.26
N ALA A 98 10.38 12.64 2.96
CA ALA A 98 10.67 11.64 3.97
C ALA A 98 11.87 12.07 4.85
N GLU A 99 12.93 12.58 4.25
CA GLU A 99 14.10 13.11 4.96
C GLU A 99 13.75 14.29 5.87
N LYS A 100 12.90 15.19 5.40
CA LYS A 100 12.39 16.31 6.23
C LYS A 100 11.64 15.78 7.45
N CYS A 101 10.83 14.76 7.28
CA CYS A 101 10.09 14.14 8.39
C CYS A 101 11.03 13.41 9.35
N GLN A 102 12.12 12.82 8.87
CA GLN A 102 13.17 12.26 9.70
C GLN A 102 13.77 13.31 10.66
N GLY A 103 13.78 14.58 10.26
CA GLY A 103 14.19 15.68 11.11
C GLY A 103 13.31 15.86 12.35
N TYR A 104 12.01 15.50 12.29
CA TYR A 104 11.11 15.55 13.47
C TYR A 104 11.43 14.46 14.47
N LEU A 105 11.72 13.24 13.99
CA LEU A 105 12.14 12.14 14.87
C LEU A 105 13.40 12.49 15.62
N ARG A 106 14.42 13.05 14.92
CA ARG A 106 15.67 13.50 15.56
C ARG A 106 15.44 14.56 16.64
N LYS A 107 14.59 15.55 16.37
CA LYS A 107 14.24 16.59 17.33
C LYS A 107 13.53 16.04 18.55
N ALA A 108 12.75 14.98 18.39
CA ALA A 108 12.05 14.29 19.47
C ALA A 108 12.94 13.27 20.20
N GLY A 109 14.21 13.09 19.80
CA GLY A 109 15.11 12.10 20.40
C GLY A 109 14.76 10.65 20.09
N LEU A 110 14.00 10.42 19.02
CA LEU A 110 13.56 9.09 18.59
C LEU A 110 14.60 8.45 17.66
N LYS A 111 14.52 7.12 17.54
CA LYS A 111 15.30 6.36 16.56
C LYS A 111 14.97 6.82 15.14
N PRO A 112 15.93 6.79 14.22
CA PRO A 112 15.66 7.02 12.82
C PRO A 112 14.73 5.93 12.27
N ALA A 113 13.82 6.35 11.38
CA ALA A 113 12.96 5.46 10.61
C ALA A 113 13.63 5.13 9.26
N ASP A 114 13.27 3.99 8.68
CA ASP A 114 13.68 3.66 7.32
C ASP A 114 13.01 4.59 6.31
N ILE A 115 13.74 4.98 5.26
CA ILE A 115 13.22 5.88 4.23
C ILE A 115 13.01 5.10 2.94
N TYR A 116 11.80 5.21 2.41
CA TYR A 116 11.39 4.65 1.12
C TYR A 116 10.93 5.78 0.20
N SER A 117 11.21 5.68 -1.10
CA SER A 117 10.83 6.74 -2.05
C SER A 117 10.56 6.23 -3.46
N GLY A 118 10.01 7.12 -4.29
CA GLY A 118 9.69 6.83 -5.67
C GLY A 118 8.39 6.07 -5.87
N ALA A 119 8.13 5.69 -7.13
CA ALA A 119 6.87 5.10 -7.55
C ALA A 119 6.53 3.76 -6.86
N LYS A 120 7.54 3.04 -6.39
CA LYS A 120 7.40 1.72 -5.75
C LYS A 120 7.78 1.70 -4.27
N GLY A 121 8.16 2.83 -3.70
CA GLY A 121 8.60 2.89 -2.31
C GLY A 121 7.58 2.32 -1.32
N TYR A 122 6.28 2.47 -1.59
CA TYR A 122 5.23 1.89 -0.75
C TYR A 122 5.18 0.34 -0.84
N GLU A 123 5.53 -0.25 -1.99
CA GLU A 123 5.60 -1.71 -2.15
C GLU A 123 6.78 -2.29 -1.37
N GLU A 124 7.91 -1.58 -1.37
CA GLU A 124 9.11 -1.99 -0.64
C GLU A 124 8.94 -1.86 0.88
N LEU A 125 8.08 -0.93 1.31
CA LEU A 125 7.77 -0.71 2.72
C LEU A 125 6.86 -1.82 3.29
N CYS A 126 5.93 -2.36 2.49
CA CYS A 126 4.97 -3.39 2.91
C CYS A 126 5.54 -4.80 2.87
#